data_e9df6a46eaed76894541b7485f0381f8
#
_entry.id   e9df6a46eaed76894541b7485f0381f8
#
_cell.length_a   1.000
_cell.length_b   1.000
_cell.length_c   1.000
_cell.angle_alpha   90.00
_cell.angle_beta   90.00
_cell.angle_gamma   90.00
#
_symmetry.space_group_name_H-M   'P 1'
#
loop_
_entity.id
_entity.type
_entity.pdbx_description
1 polymer ?
#
loop_
_entity_poly.entity_id
_entity_poly.type
_entity_poly.pdbx_seq_one_letter_code
_entity_poly.pdbx_strand_id
1 'polypeptide(L)'
;MISEPIEPNRWIDLDKLLLNDSPFADKSSFVPGQEIRDMFLNYSRILIVGAGGLGCEILKDLALSGFREIHIIDLDKIDISNLNRQFLFRLKDVGRYKSEVAAEFINKRVKRCKVVAHIGKIQDMSLDFYEQFNVFVAGLDNIEARQYLNLVVH
;
A
#
# COMPACT_ATOMS: atom_id res chain seq x y z
N MET A 1 7.44 32.62 12.77
CA MET A 1 7.13 31.58 11.75
C MET A 1 8.20 30.52 11.92
N ILE A 2 7.86 29.39 12.50
CA ILE A 2 8.76 28.23 12.58
C ILE A 2 8.64 27.60 11.19
N SER A 3 9.70 27.71 10.38
CA SER A 3 9.79 27.02 9.09
C SER A 3 9.62 25.50 9.36
N GLU A 4 8.66 24.87 8.67
CA GLU A 4 8.56 23.42 8.71
C GLU A 4 9.94 22.83 8.37
N PRO A 5 10.39 21.81 9.12
CA PRO A 5 11.67 21.18 8.81
C PRO A 5 11.61 20.68 7.37
N ILE A 6 12.61 21.02 6.56
CA ILE A 6 12.78 20.50 5.21
C ILE A 6 12.94 19.00 5.37
N GLU A 7 11.87 18.25 5.09
CA GLU A 7 11.98 16.79 5.03
C GLU A 7 12.98 16.43 3.93
N PRO A 8 13.94 15.55 4.22
CA PRO A 8 14.85 15.06 3.19
C PRO A 8 14.02 14.52 2.03
N ASN A 9 14.40 14.85 0.80
CA ASN A 9 13.72 14.34 -0.38
C ASN A 9 13.84 12.81 -0.43
N ARG A 10 12.87 12.14 0.16
CA ARG A 10 12.81 10.67 0.23
C ARG A 10 12.61 10.01 -1.14
N TRP A 11 12.24 10.84 -2.11
CA TRP A 11 11.94 10.40 -3.48
C TRP A 11 13.11 10.52 -4.43
N ILE A 12 14.28 10.94 -3.97
CA ILE A 12 15.41 11.27 -4.85
C ILE A 12 15.79 10.11 -5.77
N ASP A 13 15.64 8.88 -5.32
CA ASP A 13 15.95 7.71 -6.13
C ASP A 13 14.80 7.35 -7.08
N LEU A 14 13.54 7.52 -6.68
CA LEU A 14 12.39 7.41 -7.56
C LEU A 14 12.37 8.56 -8.59
N ASP A 15 12.72 9.76 -8.18
CA ASP A 15 12.82 10.91 -9.08
C ASP A 15 13.86 10.67 -10.19
N LYS A 16 14.96 9.97 -9.91
CA LYS A 16 15.92 9.55 -10.93
C LYS A 16 15.31 8.64 -12.00
N LEU A 17 14.38 7.77 -11.61
CA LEU A 17 13.69 6.86 -12.52
C LEU A 17 12.53 7.55 -13.25
N LEU A 18 11.75 8.36 -12.54
CA LEU A 18 10.51 8.92 -13.06
C LEU A 18 10.72 10.21 -13.87
N LEU A 19 11.79 10.96 -13.60
CA LEU A 19 12.04 12.25 -14.23
C LEU A 19 13.10 12.22 -15.34
N ASN A 20 13.85 11.11 -15.49
CA ASN A 20 14.93 11.04 -16.44
C ASN A 20 14.74 9.91 -17.46
N ASP A 21 15.19 10.17 -18.68
CA ASP A 21 15.28 9.13 -19.71
C ASP A 21 16.22 8.00 -19.30
N SER A 22 15.81 6.78 -19.61
CA SER A 22 16.63 5.59 -19.40
C SER A 22 16.79 4.83 -20.71
N PRO A 23 18.00 4.31 -21.01
CA PRO A 23 18.22 3.49 -22.20
C PRO A 23 17.48 2.14 -22.12
N PHE A 24 16.99 1.77 -20.94
CA PHE A 24 16.26 0.53 -20.71
C PHE A 24 14.73 0.71 -20.71
N ALA A 25 14.25 1.96 -20.77
CA ALA A 25 12.82 2.25 -20.82
C ALA A 25 12.31 2.19 -22.27
N ASP A 26 11.18 1.52 -22.47
CA ASP A 26 10.47 1.59 -23.75
C ASP A 26 9.77 2.94 -23.85
N LYS A 27 10.29 3.78 -24.73
CA LYS A 27 9.79 5.14 -24.98
C LYS A 27 8.36 5.20 -25.53
N SER A 28 7.83 4.08 -26.01
CA SER A 28 6.44 4.01 -26.48
C SER A 28 5.44 3.85 -25.32
N SER A 29 5.89 3.30 -24.19
CA SER A 29 5.06 2.98 -23.03
C SER A 29 5.38 3.84 -21.81
N PHE A 30 6.55 4.46 -21.74
CA PHE A 30 6.97 5.27 -20.60
C PHE A 30 7.68 6.55 -21.06
N VAL A 31 7.07 7.68 -20.76
CA VAL A 31 7.64 9.02 -20.99
C VAL A 31 7.95 9.64 -19.61
N PRO A 32 9.23 9.78 -19.24
CA PRO A 32 9.59 10.37 -17.95
C PRO A 32 9.18 11.83 -17.89
N GLY A 33 8.83 12.28 -16.70
CA GLY A 33 8.45 13.69 -16.48
C GLY A 33 7.64 13.88 -15.20
N GLN A 34 7.37 15.13 -14.91
CA GLN A 34 6.62 15.51 -13.71
C GLN A 34 5.21 14.92 -13.71
N GLU A 35 4.56 14.80 -14.86
CA GLU A 35 3.22 14.23 -14.98
C GLU A 35 3.18 12.77 -14.56
N ILE A 36 4.14 11.94 -15.03
CA ILE A 36 4.22 10.52 -14.66
C ILE A 36 4.53 10.37 -13.17
N ARG A 37 5.43 11.21 -12.66
CA ARG A 37 5.75 11.26 -11.24
C ARG A 37 4.53 11.57 -10.39
N ASP A 38 3.77 12.59 -10.74
CA ASP A 38 2.57 12.99 -10.01
C ASP A 38 1.46 11.95 -10.12
N MET A 39 1.32 11.31 -11.27
CA MET A 39 0.40 10.19 -11.45
C MET A 39 0.70 9.06 -10.46
N PHE A 40 1.96 8.63 -10.37
CA PHE A 40 2.35 7.56 -9.44
C PHE A 40 2.18 7.93 -7.97
N LEU A 41 2.62 9.11 -7.58
CA LEU A 41 2.69 9.48 -6.17
C LEU A 41 1.39 10.09 -5.61
N ASN A 42 0.65 10.83 -6.44
CA ASN A 42 -0.48 11.62 -5.98
C ASN A 42 -1.85 11.05 -6.37
N TYR A 43 -1.92 10.36 -7.51
CA TYR A 43 -3.21 9.91 -8.06
C TYR A 43 -3.38 8.38 -8.03
N SER A 44 -2.32 7.62 -7.75
CA SER A 44 -2.44 6.18 -7.61
C SER A 44 -3.13 5.82 -6.30
N ARG A 45 -4.22 5.07 -6.39
CA ARG A 45 -4.90 4.43 -5.26
C ARG A 45 -4.59 2.95 -5.26
N ILE A 46 -4.01 2.48 -4.19
CA ILE A 46 -3.52 1.11 -4.06
C ILE A 46 -4.41 0.34 -3.09
N LEU A 47 -4.87 -0.83 -3.50
CA LEU A 47 -5.51 -1.79 -2.60
C LEU A 47 -4.56 -2.94 -2.29
N ILE A 48 -4.19 -3.10 -1.03
CA ILE A 48 -3.45 -4.25 -0.50
C ILE A 48 -4.46 -5.23 0.08
N VAL A 49 -4.47 -6.43 -0.44
CA VAL A 49 -5.35 -7.51 0.03
C VAL A 49 -4.54 -8.45 0.89
N GLY A 50 -4.86 -8.47 2.18
CA GLY A 50 -4.15 -9.22 3.22
C GLY A 50 -3.16 -8.38 4.01
N ALA A 51 -3.35 -8.33 5.34
CA ALA A 51 -2.48 -7.66 6.30
C ALA A 51 -1.61 -8.67 7.09
N GLY A 52 -1.17 -9.71 6.42
CA GLY A 52 -0.18 -10.67 6.93
C GLY A 52 1.24 -10.11 6.89
N GLY A 53 2.24 -10.97 7.05
CA GLY A 53 3.65 -10.56 7.03
C GLY A 53 4.02 -9.83 5.74
N LEU A 54 3.73 -10.42 4.57
CA LEU A 54 4.02 -9.84 3.27
C LEU A 54 3.23 -8.54 3.02
N GLY A 55 1.92 -8.54 3.29
CA GLY A 55 1.08 -7.35 3.08
C GLY A 55 1.52 -6.16 3.92
N CYS A 56 1.89 -6.39 5.18
CA CYS A 56 2.40 -5.35 6.06
C CYS A 56 3.76 -4.78 5.60
N GLU A 57 4.67 -5.62 5.10
CA GLU A 57 5.96 -5.16 4.58
C GLU A 57 5.79 -4.35 3.30
N ILE A 58 4.97 -4.80 2.35
CA ILE A 58 4.66 -4.05 1.13
C ILE A 58 3.96 -2.73 1.46
N LEU A 59 3.00 -2.73 2.40
CA LEU A 59 2.35 -1.51 2.87
C LEU A 59 3.37 -0.47 3.36
N LYS A 60 4.30 -0.90 4.19
CA LYS A 60 5.38 -0.06 4.71
C LYS A 60 6.24 0.49 3.58
N ASP A 61 6.65 -0.35 2.66
CA ASP A 61 7.55 0.02 1.56
C ASP A 61 6.87 1.00 0.59
N LEU A 62 5.62 0.77 0.23
CA LEU A 62 4.84 1.69 -0.61
C LEU A 62 4.64 3.05 0.06
N ALA A 63 4.29 3.06 1.35
CA ALA A 63 4.13 4.31 2.10
C ALA A 63 5.45 5.10 2.19
N LEU A 64 6.58 4.41 2.42
CA LEU A 64 7.90 5.02 2.47
C LEU A 64 8.40 5.45 1.07
N SER A 65 7.96 4.77 0.01
CA SER A 65 8.24 5.14 -1.39
C SER A 65 7.44 6.35 -1.87
N GLY A 66 6.41 6.80 -1.12
CA GLY A 66 5.73 8.07 -1.35
C GLY A 66 4.33 7.99 -1.88
N PHE A 67 3.80 6.82 -2.05
CA PHE A 67 2.39 6.68 -2.37
C PHE A 67 1.54 7.29 -1.26
N ARG A 68 0.53 8.07 -1.65
CA ARG A 68 -0.22 8.90 -0.71
C ARG A 68 -1.55 8.31 -0.26
N GLU A 69 -2.15 7.44 -1.08
CA GLU A 69 -3.42 6.81 -0.74
C GLU A 69 -3.31 5.29 -0.93
N ILE A 70 -3.32 4.57 0.20
CA ILE A 70 -3.22 3.11 0.23
C ILE A 70 -4.38 2.58 1.08
N HIS A 71 -5.11 1.62 0.54
CA HIS A 71 -6.12 0.89 1.28
C HIS A 71 -5.61 -0.50 1.60
N ILE A 72 -5.95 -1.02 2.77
CA ILE A 72 -5.60 -2.38 3.17
C ILE A 72 -6.85 -3.10 3.68
N ILE A 73 -7.11 -4.29 3.14
CA ILE A 73 -8.26 -5.11 3.54
C ILE A 73 -7.79 -6.44 4.13
N ASP A 74 -8.32 -6.76 5.31
CA ASP A 74 -8.11 -8.03 6.00
C ASP A 74 -9.22 -8.24 7.03
N LEU A 75 -9.70 -9.47 7.18
CA LEU A 75 -10.73 -9.79 8.17
C LEU A 75 -10.16 -10.35 9.47
N ASP A 76 -8.88 -10.75 9.47
CA ASP A 76 -8.27 -11.45 10.59
C ASP A 76 -7.94 -10.51 11.74
N LYS A 77 -7.99 -11.09 12.93
CA LYS A 77 -7.45 -10.48 14.14
C LYS A 77 -6.01 -10.94 14.38
N ILE A 78 -5.28 -10.11 15.08
CA ILE A 78 -3.91 -10.40 15.48
C ILE A 78 -3.94 -11.47 16.56
N ASP A 79 -3.21 -12.54 16.31
CA ASP A 79 -2.95 -13.61 17.26
C ASP A 79 -1.50 -13.55 17.77
N ILE A 80 -1.25 -14.06 18.95
CA ILE A 80 0.08 -14.08 19.55
C ILE A 80 1.10 -14.82 18.67
N SER A 81 0.66 -15.85 17.96
CA SER A 81 1.47 -16.62 17.00
C SER A 81 1.89 -15.82 15.77
N ASN A 82 1.24 -14.67 15.50
CA ASN A 82 1.60 -13.82 14.38
C ASN A 82 2.84 -12.95 14.67
N LEU A 83 3.12 -12.67 15.94
CA LEU A 83 4.13 -11.72 16.37
C LEU A 83 5.57 -12.15 16.03
N ASN A 84 5.79 -13.42 15.73
CA ASN A 84 7.09 -13.93 15.32
C ASN A 84 7.51 -13.57 13.90
N ARG A 85 6.55 -13.14 13.02
CA ARG A 85 6.80 -12.85 11.61
C ARG A 85 6.08 -11.61 11.07
N GLN A 86 5.18 -11.00 11.84
CA GLN A 86 4.40 -9.82 11.45
C GLN A 86 4.88 -8.62 12.29
N PHE A 87 5.95 -7.98 11.85
CA PHE A 87 6.71 -7.01 12.64
C PHE A 87 6.00 -5.67 12.93
N LEU A 88 4.90 -5.36 12.26
CA LEU A 88 4.10 -4.17 12.58
C LEU A 88 3.35 -4.32 13.91
N PHE A 89 3.03 -5.54 14.32
CA PHE A 89 2.18 -5.83 15.47
C PHE A 89 2.99 -6.01 16.76
N ARG A 90 2.35 -5.71 17.87
CA ARG A 90 2.91 -5.83 19.22
C ARG A 90 1.95 -6.62 20.11
N LEU A 91 2.43 -7.11 21.25
CA LEU A 91 1.63 -7.88 22.20
C LEU A 91 0.33 -7.16 22.61
N LYS A 92 0.36 -5.85 22.75
CA LYS A 92 -0.81 -5.01 23.06
C LYS A 92 -1.88 -4.97 21.97
N ASP A 93 -1.53 -5.38 20.75
CA ASP A 93 -2.41 -5.34 19.59
C ASP A 93 -3.16 -6.67 19.38
N VAL A 94 -2.83 -7.70 20.18
CA VAL A 94 -3.50 -9.03 20.12
C VAL A 94 -5.00 -8.87 20.31
N GLY A 95 -5.78 -9.51 19.43
CA GLY A 95 -7.24 -9.43 19.41
C GLY A 95 -7.82 -8.28 18.58
N ARG A 96 -7.02 -7.30 18.16
CA ARG A 96 -7.44 -6.23 17.24
C ARG A 96 -7.34 -6.70 15.79
N TYR A 97 -8.06 -6.04 14.87
CA TYR A 97 -7.99 -6.36 13.45
C TYR A 97 -6.63 -5.98 12.85
N LYS A 98 -6.08 -6.86 12.01
CA LYS A 98 -4.76 -6.67 11.39
C LYS A 98 -4.72 -5.43 10.51
N SER A 99 -5.75 -5.21 9.68
CA SER A 99 -5.84 -4.05 8.78
C SER A 99 -5.86 -2.73 9.54
N GLU A 100 -6.62 -2.63 10.64
CA GLU A 100 -6.68 -1.43 11.46
C GLU A 100 -5.33 -1.07 12.09
N VAL A 101 -4.69 -2.05 12.73
CA VAL A 101 -3.40 -1.80 13.40
C VAL A 101 -2.30 -1.47 12.39
N ALA A 102 -2.31 -2.12 11.22
CA ALA A 102 -1.37 -1.79 10.15
C ALA A 102 -1.55 -0.35 9.64
N ALA A 103 -2.82 0.06 9.41
CA ALA A 103 -3.13 1.42 8.98
C ALA A 103 -2.74 2.47 10.04
N GLU A 104 -3.07 2.25 11.30
CA GLU A 104 -2.67 3.13 12.41
C GLU A 104 -1.16 3.30 12.50
N PHE A 105 -0.41 2.20 12.38
CA PHE A 105 1.04 2.22 12.46
C PHE A 105 1.64 3.10 11.37
N ILE A 106 1.22 2.93 10.13
CA ILE A 106 1.74 3.71 9.00
C ILE A 106 1.31 5.17 9.09
N ASN A 107 0.02 5.45 9.35
CA ASN A 107 -0.51 6.81 9.46
C ASN A 107 0.19 7.63 10.57
N LYS A 108 0.61 6.96 11.65
CA LYS A 108 1.37 7.61 12.71
C LYS A 108 2.78 7.97 12.28
N ARG A 109 3.41 7.13 11.46
CA ARG A 109 4.83 7.23 11.10
C ARG A 109 5.07 8.02 9.82
N VAL A 110 4.20 7.88 8.81
CA VAL A 110 4.36 8.48 7.48
C VAL A 110 3.28 9.53 7.25
N LYS A 111 3.57 10.78 7.56
CA LYS A 111 2.58 11.88 7.60
C LYS A 111 1.91 12.20 6.26
N ARG A 112 2.57 11.92 5.13
CA ARG A 112 2.06 12.21 3.79
C ARG A 112 1.33 11.03 3.14
N CYS A 113 1.24 9.88 3.81
CA CYS A 113 0.52 8.72 3.35
C CYS A 113 -0.76 8.57 4.18
N LYS A 114 -1.89 8.41 3.51
CA LYS A 114 -3.17 8.05 4.12
C LYS A 114 -3.43 6.58 3.87
N VAL A 115 -3.42 5.79 4.94
CA VAL A 115 -3.81 4.38 4.87
C VAL A 115 -5.20 4.22 5.44
N VAL A 116 -6.09 3.61 4.65
CA VAL A 116 -7.48 3.30 5.03
C VAL A 116 -7.61 1.80 5.25
N ALA A 117 -8.05 1.41 6.44
CA ALA A 117 -8.31 0.01 6.77
C ALA A 117 -9.74 -0.40 6.38
N HIS A 118 -9.86 -1.59 5.83
CA HIS A 118 -11.13 -2.27 5.61
C HIS A 118 -11.12 -3.61 6.34
N ILE A 119 -12.21 -3.89 7.06
CA ILE A 119 -12.40 -5.17 7.76
C ILE A 119 -13.39 -5.98 6.95
N GLY A 120 -12.95 -7.09 6.39
CA GLY A 120 -13.83 -7.97 5.61
C GLY A 120 -13.06 -8.85 4.64
N LYS A 121 -13.84 -9.69 3.95
CA LYS A 121 -13.35 -10.49 2.84
C LYS A 121 -13.45 -9.68 1.55
N ILE A 122 -12.52 -9.90 0.63
CA ILE A 122 -12.61 -9.28 -0.69
C ILE A 122 -13.86 -9.69 -1.43
N GLN A 123 -14.34 -10.92 -1.23
CA GLN A 123 -15.56 -11.44 -1.88
C GLN A 123 -16.84 -10.69 -1.47
N ASP A 124 -16.82 -10.01 -0.34
CA ASP A 124 -17.99 -9.28 0.19
C ASP A 124 -18.05 -7.83 -0.31
N MET A 125 -17.03 -7.37 -1.04
CA MET A 125 -16.95 -6.01 -1.57
C MET A 125 -17.69 -5.89 -2.91
N SER A 126 -18.33 -4.72 -3.13
CA SER A 126 -19.00 -4.41 -4.40
C SER A 126 -18.01 -4.12 -5.53
N LEU A 127 -18.45 -4.18 -6.77
CA LEU A 127 -17.61 -3.79 -7.91
C LEU A 127 -17.17 -2.33 -7.83
N ASP A 128 -18.05 -1.42 -7.42
CA ASP A 128 -17.75 0.00 -7.21
C ASP A 128 -16.61 0.22 -6.20
N PHE A 129 -16.41 -0.71 -5.26
CA PHE A 129 -15.29 -0.67 -4.35
C PHE A 129 -13.97 -0.88 -5.09
N TYR A 130 -13.93 -1.85 -6.01
CA TYR A 130 -12.71 -2.17 -6.76
C TYR A 130 -12.36 -1.11 -7.80
N GLU A 131 -13.35 -0.50 -8.44
CA GLU A 131 -13.17 0.54 -9.46
C GLU A 131 -12.44 1.79 -8.95
N GLN A 132 -12.34 1.96 -7.63
CA GLN A 132 -11.62 3.06 -7.02
C GLN A 132 -10.09 2.91 -7.08
N PHE A 133 -9.58 1.72 -7.41
CA PHE A 133 -8.16 1.41 -7.30
C PHE A 133 -7.49 1.23 -8.64
N ASN A 134 -6.26 1.74 -8.76
CA ASN A 134 -5.43 1.61 -9.95
C ASN A 134 -4.45 0.44 -9.84
N VAL A 135 -4.11 0.05 -8.60
CA VAL A 135 -3.12 -0.99 -8.31
C VAL A 135 -3.66 -1.94 -7.26
N PHE A 136 -3.53 -3.23 -7.51
CA PHE A 136 -3.91 -4.30 -6.60
C PHE A 136 -2.69 -5.10 -6.19
N VAL A 137 -2.50 -5.27 -4.88
CA VAL A 137 -1.41 -6.05 -4.31
C VAL A 137 -1.97 -7.23 -3.54
N ALA A 138 -1.76 -8.43 -4.04
CA ALA A 138 -2.26 -9.67 -3.42
C ALA A 138 -1.25 -10.23 -2.40
N GLY A 139 -1.35 -9.78 -1.16
CA GLY A 139 -0.62 -10.34 -0.01
C GLY A 139 -1.28 -11.57 0.61
N LEU A 140 -1.99 -12.35 -0.22
CA LEU A 140 -2.82 -13.49 0.17
C LEU A 140 -2.02 -14.80 0.19
N ASP A 141 -2.35 -15.69 1.11
CA ASP A 141 -1.85 -17.08 1.21
C ASP A 141 -2.84 -18.14 0.69
N ASN A 142 -4.03 -17.70 0.27
CA ASN A 142 -5.17 -18.52 -0.13
C ASN A 142 -5.38 -18.41 -1.65
N ILE A 143 -5.43 -19.56 -2.32
CA ILE A 143 -5.59 -19.65 -3.79
C ILE A 143 -6.96 -19.15 -4.23
N GLU A 144 -8.02 -19.48 -3.50
CA GLU A 144 -9.39 -19.07 -3.82
C GLU A 144 -9.54 -17.55 -3.84
N ALA A 145 -9.00 -16.87 -2.83
CA ALA A 145 -9.02 -15.40 -2.77
C ALA A 145 -8.18 -14.77 -3.89
N ARG A 146 -7.06 -15.39 -4.29
CA ARG A 146 -6.25 -14.94 -5.43
C ARG A 146 -7.01 -15.08 -6.75
N GLN A 147 -7.69 -16.21 -6.95
CA GLN A 147 -8.52 -16.45 -8.14
C GLN A 147 -9.66 -15.43 -8.22
N TYR A 148 -10.33 -15.18 -7.09
CA TYR A 148 -11.39 -14.17 -7.04
C TYR A 148 -10.88 -12.78 -7.39
N LEU A 149 -9.77 -12.34 -6.79
CA LEU A 149 -9.18 -11.05 -7.09
C LEU A 149 -8.83 -10.91 -8.59
N ASN A 150 -8.28 -11.96 -9.17
CA ASN A 150 -7.96 -11.98 -10.61
C ASN A 150 -9.21 -11.84 -11.49
N LEU A 151 -10.33 -12.43 -11.10
CA LEU A 151 -11.60 -12.30 -11.83
C LEU A 151 -12.20 -10.90 -11.76
N VAL A 152 -11.99 -10.20 -10.64
CA VAL A 152 -12.56 -8.86 -10.44
C VAL A 152 -11.73 -7.77 -11.11
N VAL A 153 -10.42 -8.00 -11.27
CA VAL A 153 -9.48 -7.00 -11.81
C VAL A 153 -9.39 -7.08 -13.35
N HIS A 154 -9.86 -8.15 -13.96
CA HIS A 154 -9.94 -8.36 -15.42
C HIS A 154 -11.35 -8.18 -15.95
#